data_c4036f6fcd74f00483d35ca4f1aef64a
#
_entry.id   c4036f6fcd74f00483d35ca4f1aef64a
#
_cell.length_a   1.000
_cell.length_b   1.000
_cell.length_c   1.000
_cell.angle_alpha   90.00
_cell.angle_beta   90.00
_cell.angle_gamma   90.00
#
_symmetry.space_group_name_H-M   'P 1'
#
loop_
_entity.id
_entity.type
_entity.pdbx_description
1 polymer ?
#
loop_
_entity_poly.entity_id
_entity_poly.type
_entity_poly.pdbx_seq_one_letter_code
_entity_poly.pdbx_strand_id
1 'polypeptide(L)'
;SNDLRPEEPIHEEYMFEGGIESYVAMLNESKEKALKVLLRSILITGGFSIFIWLLGTSFIGIDGPNDKNLSSQGFPMDIILGDRKSLLRSSALQTLFFVLLAAASIWMFIQRKIKIQLLTCILGFLILFDLWKFDKDQLGSEDLITSKELAQQQKPSAADLFILKDKDPHFRVLNTTVNLTSDSYTSAHHKSIGGYHGAKLARYQDLIENQMSKGNMGVFSMLNAKWF
;
A
#
# COMPACT_ATOMS: atom_id res chain seq x y z
N SER A 1 -38.90 49.17 -25.90
CA SER A 1 -37.88 49.78 -26.74
C SER A 1 -36.56 49.08 -26.40
N ASN A 2 -36.29 47.98 -27.13
CA ASN A 2 -35.05 47.20 -27.05
C ASN A 2 -34.03 47.85 -27.96
N ASP A 3 -33.06 48.49 -27.36
CA ASP A 3 -31.86 48.97 -28.07
C ASP A 3 -30.76 47.88 -27.94
N LEU A 4 -30.89 46.87 -28.77
CA LEU A 4 -29.80 45.91 -29.02
C LEU A 4 -28.85 46.59 -30.02
N ARG A 5 -27.83 47.29 -29.49
CA ARG A 5 -26.69 47.64 -30.30
C ARG A 5 -25.93 46.36 -30.60
N PRO A 6 -25.55 46.07 -31.84
CA PRO A 6 -24.66 44.99 -32.16
C PRO A 6 -23.33 45.33 -31.50
N GLU A 7 -22.79 44.36 -30.75
CA GLU A 7 -21.43 44.44 -30.23
C GLU A 7 -20.50 44.66 -31.43
N GLU A 8 -19.78 45.77 -31.40
CA GLU A 8 -18.73 46.01 -32.39
C GLU A 8 -17.78 44.84 -32.35
N PRO A 9 -17.39 44.26 -33.50
CA PRO A 9 -16.38 43.20 -33.54
C PRO A 9 -15.14 43.79 -32.88
N ILE A 10 -14.67 43.13 -31.83
CA ILE A 10 -13.38 43.42 -31.20
C ILE A 10 -12.38 43.33 -32.32
N HIS A 11 -11.83 44.47 -32.75
CA HIS A 11 -10.84 44.54 -33.81
C HIS A 11 -9.66 43.68 -33.40
N GLU A 12 -9.51 42.51 -34.03
CA GLU A 12 -8.33 41.66 -33.94
C GLU A 12 -7.04 42.38 -34.36
N GLU A 13 -7.17 43.56 -34.92
CA GLU A 13 -6.10 44.38 -35.46
C GLU A 13 -5.22 45.05 -34.39
N TYR A 14 -5.66 45.16 -33.14
CA TYR A 14 -4.87 45.73 -32.04
C TYR A 14 -3.96 44.72 -31.35
N MET A 15 -3.99 43.46 -31.75
CA MET A 15 -3.13 42.41 -31.17
C MET A 15 -1.81 42.19 -31.95
N PHE A 16 -1.51 42.89 -33.03
CA PHE A 16 -0.48 42.46 -33.98
C PHE A 16 0.77 43.34 -34.15
N GLU A 17 0.92 44.56 -33.58
CA GLU A 17 2.12 45.41 -33.81
C GLU A 17 3.10 45.44 -32.63
N GLY A 18 3.09 44.55 -31.75
CA GLY A 18 4.09 44.26 -30.71
C GLY A 18 3.90 42.86 -30.19
N GLY A 19 2.86 42.20 -30.70
CA GLY A 19 2.28 41.02 -30.09
C GLY A 19 3.07 39.73 -30.30
N ILE A 20 3.68 39.50 -31.45
CA ILE A 20 4.34 38.20 -31.74
C ILE A 20 5.63 38.06 -30.96
N GLU A 21 6.48 39.10 -30.96
CA GLU A 21 7.75 39.06 -30.24
C GLU A 21 7.54 38.98 -28.73
N SER A 22 6.60 39.77 -28.16
CA SER A 22 6.27 39.71 -26.75
C SER A 22 5.61 38.40 -26.37
N TYR A 23 4.75 37.81 -27.23
CA TYR A 23 4.15 36.49 -27.00
C TYR A 23 5.21 35.38 -27.06
N VAL A 24 6.14 35.40 -28.02
CA VAL A 24 7.24 34.46 -28.14
C VAL A 24 8.18 34.59 -26.94
N ALA A 25 8.49 35.80 -26.49
CA ALA A 25 9.30 36.04 -25.30
C ALA A 25 8.61 35.47 -24.04
N MET A 26 7.30 35.71 -23.87
CA MET A 26 6.53 35.15 -22.75
C MET A 26 6.48 33.62 -22.77
N LEU A 27 6.33 33.01 -23.96
CA LEU A 27 6.36 31.55 -24.11
C LEU A 27 7.75 30.97 -23.76
N ASN A 28 8.82 31.62 -24.20
CA ASN A 28 10.18 31.20 -23.87
C ASN A 28 10.49 31.35 -22.38
N GLU A 29 10.08 32.44 -21.76
CA GLU A 29 10.20 32.64 -20.32
C GLU A 29 9.42 31.59 -19.52
N SER A 30 8.19 31.27 -19.93
CA SER A 30 7.39 30.22 -19.33
C SER A 30 8.04 28.85 -19.46
N LYS A 31 8.63 28.56 -20.61
CA LYS A 31 9.38 27.32 -20.86
C LYS A 31 10.62 27.20 -19.97
N GLU A 32 11.40 28.28 -19.86
CA GLU A 32 12.56 28.30 -18.98
C GLU A 32 12.18 28.11 -17.49
N LYS A 33 11.12 28.77 -17.04
CA LYS A 33 10.59 28.59 -15.70
C LYS A 33 10.18 27.12 -15.46
N ALA A 34 9.45 26.53 -16.40
CA ALA A 34 9.03 25.11 -16.31
C ALA A 34 10.24 24.17 -16.25
N LEU A 35 11.28 24.40 -17.05
CA LEU A 35 12.51 23.60 -17.02
C LEU A 35 13.29 23.76 -15.73
N LYS A 36 13.37 24.97 -15.17
CA LYS A 36 14.00 25.21 -13.87
C LYS A 36 13.26 24.49 -12.74
N VAL A 37 11.92 24.50 -12.76
CA VAL A 37 11.10 23.78 -11.79
C VAL A 37 11.32 22.26 -11.93
N LEU A 38 11.27 21.74 -13.16
CA LEU A 38 11.50 20.32 -13.44
C LEU A 38 12.89 19.87 -12.93
N LEU A 39 13.94 20.65 -13.24
CA LEU A 39 15.30 20.35 -12.77
C LEU A 39 15.39 20.34 -11.24
N ARG A 40 14.79 21.33 -10.57
CA ARG A 40 14.76 21.37 -9.09
C ARG A 40 14.03 20.15 -8.52
N SER A 41 12.91 19.77 -9.12
CA SER A 41 12.16 18.57 -8.70
C SER A 41 12.99 17.30 -8.86
N ILE A 42 13.71 17.14 -9.99
CA ILE A 42 14.61 16.00 -10.20
C ILE A 42 15.74 15.99 -9.16
N LEU A 43 16.35 17.14 -8.90
CA LEU A 43 17.44 17.25 -7.93
C LEU A 43 16.98 16.91 -6.50
N ILE A 44 15.77 17.33 -6.11
CA ILE A 44 15.23 17.04 -4.79
C ILE A 44 14.85 15.57 -4.69
N THR A 45 13.98 15.06 -5.57
CA THR A 45 13.47 13.70 -5.48
C THR A 45 14.51 12.65 -5.88
N GLY A 46 15.22 12.87 -6.98
CA GLY A 46 16.29 11.98 -7.43
C GLY A 46 17.50 12.03 -6.50
N GLY A 47 17.88 13.23 -6.03
CA GLY A 47 18.95 13.40 -5.05
C GLY A 47 18.63 12.70 -3.73
N PHE A 48 17.40 12.79 -3.26
CA PHE A 48 16.94 12.04 -2.07
C PHE A 48 16.99 10.52 -2.30
N SER A 49 16.58 10.04 -3.47
CA SER A 49 16.68 8.61 -3.81
C SER A 49 18.13 8.12 -3.84
N ILE A 50 19.04 8.90 -4.41
CA ILE A 50 20.48 8.60 -4.41
C ILE A 50 21.05 8.63 -2.98
N PHE A 51 20.63 9.61 -2.17
CA PHE A 51 21.03 9.69 -0.76
C PHE A 51 20.61 8.43 0.00
N ILE A 52 19.35 7.97 -0.15
CA ILE A 52 18.86 6.75 0.47
C ILE A 52 19.63 5.52 -0.05
N TRP A 53 19.91 5.44 -1.34
CA TRP A 53 20.66 4.33 -1.91
C TRP A 53 22.08 4.21 -1.34
N LEU A 54 22.80 5.36 -1.21
CA LEU A 54 24.17 5.38 -0.72
C LEU A 54 24.26 5.25 0.80
N LEU A 55 23.46 5.99 1.52
CA LEU A 55 23.60 6.23 2.95
C LEU A 55 22.40 5.73 3.77
N GLY A 56 21.31 5.36 3.12
CA GLY A 56 20.06 4.97 3.82
C GLY A 56 20.26 3.86 4.84
N THR A 57 21.09 2.86 4.51
CA THR A 57 21.39 1.76 5.43
C THR A 57 22.19 2.17 6.69
N SER A 58 22.77 3.38 6.69
CA SER A 58 23.53 3.90 7.84
C SER A 58 22.69 4.82 8.73
N PHE A 59 21.66 5.47 8.16
CA PHE A 59 20.82 6.42 8.87
C PHE A 59 19.45 5.84 9.25
N ILE A 60 18.93 4.91 8.43
CA ILE A 60 17.65 4.28 8.71
C ILE A 60 17.92 3.02 9.52
N GLY A 61 17.35 2.95 10.72
CA GLY A 61 17.40 1.74 11.53
C GLY A 61 16.74 0.58 10.76
N ILE A 62 17.53 -0.45 10.48
CA ILE A 62 17.07 -1.64 9.74
C ILE A 62 16.50 -2.67 10.72
N ASP A 63 16.75 -2.48 12.01
CA ASP A 63 16.28 -3.34 13.09
C ASP A 63 14.76 -3.20 13.27
N GLY A 64 14.08 -4.31 13.28
CA GLY A 64 12.63 -4.38 13.53
C GLY A 64 12.31 -4.62 15.01
N PRO A 65 11.12 -4.24 15.48
CA PRO A 65 10.73 -4.42 16.87
C PRO A 65 10.69 -5.89 17.32
N ASN A 66 10.51 -6.83 16.37
CA ASN A 66 10.45 -8.27 16.64
C ASN A 66 11.77 -9.00 16.45
N ASP A 67 12.86 -8.33 16.12
CA ASP A 67 14.14 -9.00 15.79
C ASP A 67 14.72 -9.77 16.96
N LYS A 68 14.51 -9.29 18.19
CA LYS A 68 14.88 -10.03 19.41
C LYS A 68 14.14 -11.36 19.53
N ASN A 69 12.85 -11.37 19.21
CA ASN A 69 12.03 -12.58 19.25
C ASN A 69 12.43 -13.56 18.13
N LEU A 70 12.69 -13.06 16.92
CA LEU A 70 13.15 -13.85 15.79
C LEU A 70 14.51 -14.49 16.08
N SER A 71 15.44 -13.73 16.65
CA SER A 71 16.75 -14.23 17.07
C SER A 71 16.62 -15.33 18.15
N SER A 72 15.72 -15.16 19.12
CA SER A 72 15.48 -16.17 20.17
C SER A 72 14.85 -17.45 19.63
N GLN A 73 14.14 -17.38 18.50
CA GLN A 73 13.57 -18.52 17.78
C GLN A 73 14.56 -19.19 16.81
N GLY A 74 15.81 -18.71 16.75
CA GLY A 74 16.87 -19.30 15.91
C GLY A 74 16.85 -18.85 14.46
N PHE A 75 16.12 -17.78 14.09
CA PHE A 75 16.16 -17.24 12.74
C PHE A 75 17.53 -16.59 12.42
N PRO A 76 18.07 -16.79 11.20
CA PRO A 76 19.36 -16.22 10.80
C PRO A 76 19.24 -14.71 10.56
N MET A 77 19.51 -13.92 11.58
CA MET A 77 19.38 -12.45 11.55
C MET A 77 20.24 -11.79 10.49
N ASP A 78 21.42 -12.34 10.19
CA ASP A 78 22.32 -11.80 9.17
C ASP A 78 21.69 -11.80 7.77
N ILE A 79 20.93 -12.86 7.44
CA ILE A 79 20.21 -12.97 6.17
C ILE A 79 19.06 -11.96 6.15
N ILE A 80 18.26 -11.92 7.21
CA ILE A 80 17.12 -10.99 7.31
C ILE A 80 17.57 -9.53 7.18
N LEU A 81 18.62 -9.14 7.88
CA LEU A 81 19.18 -7.79 7.79
C LEU A 81 19.80 -7.52 6.41
N GLY A 82 20.44 -8.53 5.81
CA GLY A 82 20.94 -8.46 4.44
C GLY A 82 19.83 -8.20 3.42
N ASP A 83 18.74 -8.92 3.51
CA ASP A 83 17.57 -8.75 2.63
C ASP A 83 16.91 -7.36 2.81
N ARG A 84 16.73 -6.90 4.04
CA ARG A 84 16.21 -5.56 4.30
C ARG A 84 17.08 -4.46 3.69
N LYS A 85 18.42 -4.59 3.79
CA LYS A 85 19.38 -3.66 3.15
C LYS A 85 19.28 -3.69 1.62
N SER A 86 19.17 -4.88 1.06
CA SER A 86 19.01 -5.08 -0.38
C SER A 86 17.70 -4.48 -0.88
N LEU A 87 16.60 -4.73 -0.18
CA LEU A 87 15.29 -4.16 -0.50
C LEU A 87 15.30 -2.63 -0.46
N LEU A 88 15.88 -2.02 0.57
CA LEU A 88 15.97 -0.56 0.68
C LEU A 88 16.73 0.04 -0.50
N ARG A 89 17.88 -0.56 -0.87
CA ARG A 89 18.70 -0.09 -2.00
C ARG A 89 18.01 -0.29 -3.34
N SER A 90 17.41 -1.45 -3.57
CA SER A 90 16.71 -1.74 -4.83
C SER A 90 15.49 -0.83 -5.01
N SER A 91 14.73 -0.57 -3.94
CA SER A 91 13.59 0.34 -3.96
C SER A 91 14.02 1.79 -4.24
N ALA A 92 15.13 2.24 -3.65
CA ALA A 92 15.67 3.57 -3.92
C ALA A 92 16.12 3.74 -5.38
N LEU A 93 16.78 2.72 -5.97
CA LEU A 93 17.15 2.73 -7.39
C LEU A 93 15.92 2.65 -8.31
N GLN A 94 14.92 1.85 -7.96
CA GLN A 94 13.66 1.79 -8.69
C GLN A 94 12.96 3.15 -8.70
N THR A 95 12.86 3.81 -7.55
CA THR A 95 12.30 5.17 -7.45
C THR A 95 13.06 6.15 -8.32
N LEU A 96 14.39 6.14 -8.29
CA LEU A 96 15.22 6.98 -9.14
C LEU A 96 14.92 6.77 -10.63
N PHE A 97 14.82 5.51 -11.05
CA PHE A 97 14.50 5.15 -12.43
C PHE A 97 13.15 5.70 -12.88
N PHE A 98 12.09 5.55 -12.08
CA PHE A 98 10.77 6.10 -12.39
C PHE A 98 10.76 7.63 -12.40
N VAL A 99 11.46 8.27 -11.47
CA VAL A 99 11.61 9.74 -11.44
C VAL A 99 12.27 10.24 -12.73
N LEU A 100 13.32 9.57 -13.19
CA LEU A 100 14.00 9.97 -14.43
C LEU A 100 13.13 9.75 -15.67
N LEU A 101 12.39 8.66 -15.76
CA LEU A 101 11.45 8.41 -16.86
C LEU A 101 10.31 9.43 -16.90
N ALA A 102 9.72 9.73 -15.75
CA ALA A 102 8.67 10.74 -15.64
C ALA A 102 9.21 12.12 -16.02
N ALA A 103 10.40 12.48 -15.53
CA ALA A 103 11.05 13.75 -15.85
C ALA A 103 11.38 13.86 -17.35
N ALA A 104 11.86 12.78 -17.97
CA ALA A 104 12.14 12.74 -19.41
C ALA A 104 10.87 12.95 -20.26
N SER A 105 9.76 12.32 -19.85
CA SER A 105 8.47 12.51 -20.54
C SER A 105 7.93 13.93 -20.39
N ILE A 106 8.02 14.53 -19.19
CA ILE A 106 7.65 15.93 -18.94
C ILE A 106 8.57 16.87 -19.74
N TRP A 107 9.85 16.60 -19.77
CA TRP A 107 10.80 17.38 -20.56
C TRP A 107 10.46 17.36 -22.05
N MET A 108 10.15 16.18 -22.61
CA MET A 108 9.72 16.07 -24.00
C MET A 108 8.43 16.86 -24.28
N PHE A 109 7.51 16.89 -23.34
CA PHE A 109 6.30 17.70 -23.44
C PHE A 109 6.60 19.21 -23.43
N ILE A 110 7.44 19.69 -22.49
CA ILE A 110 7.88 21.11 -22.42
C ILE A 110 8.57 21.51 -23.74
N GLN A 111 9.33 20.59 -24.35
CA GLN A 111 9.98 20.80 -25.64
C GLN A 111 9.01 20.69 -26.84
N ARG A 112 7.70 20.47 -26.59
CA ARG A 112 6.65 20.29 -27.60
C ARG A 112 6.90 19.11 -28.56
N LYS A 113 7.69 18.12 -28.12
CA LYS A 113 7.96 16.90 -28.91
C LYS A 113 6.81 15.89 -28.84
N ILE A 114 6.03 15.94 -27.76
CA ILE A 114 4.87 15.06 -27.54
C ILE A 114 3.63 15.87 -27.18
N LYS A 115 2.45 15.34 -27.49
CA LYS A 115 1.15 15.92 -27.12
C LYS A 115 0.78 15.56 -25.68
N ILE A 116 -0.10 16.36 -25.07
CA ILE A 116 -0.56 16.13 -23.69
C ILE A 116 -1.18 14.72 -23.52
N GLN A 117 -1.92 14.23 -24.51
CA GLN A 117 -2.52 12.89 -24.46
C GLN A 117 -1.46 11.80 -24.29
N LEU A 118 -0.35 11.90 -25.07
CA LEU A 118 0.74 10.93 -24.99
C LEU A 118 1.47 11.03 -23.65
N LEU A 119 1.70 12.24 -23.14
CA LEU A 119 2.27 12.44 -21.80
C LEU A 119 1.41 11.76 -20.74
N THR A 120 0.08 11.99 -20.77
CA THR A 120 -0.85 11.39 -19.80
C THR A 120 -0.83 9.86 -19.88
N CYS A 121 -0.78 9.29 -21.10
CA CYS A 121 -0.65 7.84 -21.28
C CYS A 121 0.67 7.31 -20.72
N ILE A 122 1.80 7.98 -20.95
CA ILE A 122 3.11 7.55 -20.43
C ILE A 122 3.11 7.60 -18.91
N LEU A 123 2.69 8.72 -18.30
CA LEU A 123 2.66 8.84 -16.85
C LEU A 123 1.68 7.85 -16.20
N GLY A 124 0.50 7.67 -16.82
CA GLY A 124 -0.48 6.66 -16.37
C GLY A 124 0.09 5.26 -16.43
N PHE A 125 0.79 4.90 -17.51
CA PHE A 125 1.46 3.61 -17.64
C PHE A 125 2.55 3.41 -16.58
N LEU A 126 3.40 4.42 -16.33
CA LEU A 126 4.44 4.33 -15.30
C LEU A 126 3.84 4.09 -13.90
N ILE A 127 2.77 4.80 -13.56
CA ILE A 127 2.08 4.63 -12.27
C ILE A 127 1.48 3.21 -12.17
N LEU A 128 0.73 2.78 -13.20
CA LEU A 128 0.10 1.46 -13.20
C LEU A 128 1.14 0.34 -13.15
N PHE A 129 2.27 0.50 -13.84
CA PHE A 129 3.34 -0.50 -13.85
C PHE A 129 4.03 -0.59 -12.47
N ASP A 130 4.29 0.54 -11.81
CA ASP A 130 4.87 0.56 -10.47
C ASP A 130 3.95 -0.09 -9.44
N LEU A 131 2.66 0.27 -9.46
CA LEU A 131 1.64 -0.34 -8.60
C LEU A 131 1.49 -1.84 -8.86
N TRP A 132 1.41 -2.25 -10.13
CA TRP A 132 1.29 -3.66 -10.49
C TRP A 132 2.50 -4.48 -10.03
N LYS A 133 3.70 -3.93 -10.17
CA LYS A 133 4.90 -4.59 -9.66
C LYS A 133 4.85 -4.76 -8.16
N PHE A 134 4.47 -3.70 -7.43
CA PHE A 134 4.33 -3.75 -5.98
C PHE A 134 3.29 -4.80 -5.55
N ASP A 135 2.11 -4.80 -6.19
CA ASP A 135 1.04 -5.77 -5.88
C ASP A 135 1.50 -7.21 -6.14
N LYS A 136 2.23 -7.43 -7.25
CA LYS A 136 2.76 -8.76 -7.59
C LYS A 136 3.81 -9.24 -6.58
N ASP A 137 4.64 -8.35 -6.04
CA ASP A 137 5.63 -8.69 -5.03
C ASP A 137 4.98 -8.97 -3.66
N GLN A 138 3.76 -8.42 -3.40
CA GLN A 138 3.01 -8.65 -2.16
C GLN A 138 2.05 -9.85 -2.25
N LEU A 139 1.50 -10.10 -3.44
CA LEU A 139 0.53 -11.17 -3.70
C LEU A 139 1.04 -12.03 -4.87
N GLY A 140 1.92 -12.98 -4.55
CA GLY A 140 2.39 -13.96 -5.51
C GLY A 140 1.30 -14.97 -5.88
N SER A 141 1.46 -15.67 -6.99
CA SER A 141 0.56 -16.76 -7.37
C SER A 141 0.58 -17.92 -6.36
N GLU A 142 1.64 -18.03 -5.58
CA GLU A 142 1.83 -18.97 -4.48
C GLU A 142 0.99 -18.64 -3.23
N ASP A 143 0.58 -17.36 -3.08
CA ASP A 143 -0.30 -16.93 -1.99
C ASP A 143 -1.78 -17.19 -2.30
N LEU A 144 -2.08 -17.52 -3.55
CA LEU A 144 -3.43 -17.78 -4.03
C LEU A 144 -3.72 -19.28 -4.02
N ILE A 145 -4.72 -19.67 -3.26
CA ILE A 145 -5.21 -21.03 -3.24
C ILE A 145 -6.46 -21.16 -4.12
N THR A 146 -6.64 -22.32 -4.74
CA THR A 146 -7.84 -22.57 -5.54
C THR A 146 -9.08 -22.73 -4.65
N SER A 147 -10.27 -22.43 -5.19
CA SER A 147 -11.53 -22.62 -4.46
C SER A 147 -11.72 -24.05 -3.95
N LYS A 148 -11.14 -25.04 -4.66
CA LYS A 148 -11.18 -26.46 -4.24
C LYS A 148 -10.28 -26.70 -3.02
N GLU A 149 -9.09 -26.15 -3.02
CA GLU A 149 -8.14 -26.25 -1.90
C GLU A 149 -8.70 -25.53 -0.67
N LEU A 150 -9.25 -24.32 -0.86
CA LEU A 150 -9.92 -23.59 0.21
C LEU A 150 -11.07 -24.40 0.82
N ALA A 151 -11.95 -24.95 -0.01
CA ALA A 151 -13.06 -25.80 0.43
C ALA A 151 -12.57 -27.09 1.12
N GLN A 152 -11.40 -27.59 0.75
CA GLN A 152 -10.81 -28.77 1.38
C GLN A 152 -10.17 -28.44 2.73
N GLN A 153 -9.51 -27.29 2.85
CA GLN A 153 -8.97 -26.77 4.11
C GLN A 153 -10.07 -26.40 5.10
N GLN A 154 -11.21 -25.94 4.60
CA GLN A 154 -12.37 -25.56 5.42
C GLN A 154 -13.37 -26.71 5.65
N LYS A 155 -13.00 -27.95 5.39
CA LYS A 155 -13.90 -29.08 5.72
C LYS A 155 -14.06 -29.20 7.24
N PRO A 156 -15.30 -29.29 7.74
CA PRO A 156 -15.54 -29.49 9.15
C PRO A 156 -14.91 -30.80 9.63
N SER A 157 -14.22 -30.76 10.74
CA SER A 157 -13.68 -31.93 11.43
C SER A 157 -14.80 -32.80 12.06
N ALA A 158 -14.45 -33.96 12.55
CA ALA A 158 -15.39 -34.78 13.29
C ALA A 158 -15.93 -34.08 14.56
N ALA A 159 -15.10 -33.27 15.20
CA ALA A 159 -15.46 -32.45 16.35
C ALA A 159 -16.46 -31.35 15.93
N ASP A 160 -16.20 -30.65 14.82
CA ASP A 160 -17.13 -29.64 14.30
C ASP A 160 -18.49 -30.23 13.97
N LEU A 161 -18.52 -31.39 13.30
CA LEU A 161 -19.75 -32.11 12.98
C LEU A 161 -20.53 -32.54 14.23
N PHE A 162 -19.84 -32.80 15.33
CA PHE A 162 -20.47 -33.10 16.61
C PHE A 162 -21.06 -31.84 17.26
N ILE A 163 -20.29 -30.76 17.30
CA ILE A 163 -20.69 -29.46 17.86
C ILE A 163 -21.86 -28.86 17.09
N LEU A 164 -21.89 -29.01 15.75
CA LEU A 164 -22.99 -28.52 14.89
C LEU A 164 -24.34 -29.18 15.17
N LYS A 165 -24.39 -30.33 15.90
CA LYS A 165 -25.63 -30.94 16.35
C LYS A 165 -26.28 -30.22 17.53
N ASP A 166 -25.51 -29.37 18.23
CA ASP A 166 -26.02 -28.58 19.35
C ASP A 166 -26.95 -27.48 18.82
N LYS A 167 -28.17 -27.45 19.31
CA LYS A 167 -29.19 -26.50 18.87
C LYS A 167 -29.22 -25.21 19.65
N ASP A 168 -28.37 -25.07 20.66
CA ASP A 168 -28.23 -23.81 21.42
C ASP A 168 -27.62 -22.71 20.53
N PRO A 169 -28.32 -21.60 20.23
CA PRO A 169 -27.83 -20.57 19.34
C PRO A 169 -26.80 -19.65 20.00
N HIS A 170 -26.56 -19.75 21.30
CA HIS A 170 -25.84 -18.76 22.06
C HIS A 170 -24.42 -19.19 22.49
N PHE A 171 -24.10 -20.48 22.39
CA PHE A 171 -22.78 -20.97 22.78
C PHE A 171 -21.68 -20.45 21.86
N ARG A 172 -20.46 -20.44 22.40
CA ARG A 172 -19.23 -20.20 21.65
C ARG A 172 -18.26 -21.36 21.82
N VAL A 173 -17.33 -21.45 20.86
CA VAL A 173 -16.30 -22.48 20.84
C VAL A 173 -14.95 -21.83 21.12
N LEU A 174 -14.16 -22.46 21.98
CA LEU A 174 -12.75 -22.17 22.18
C LEU A 174 -11.93 -23.30 21.57
N ASN A 175 -11.28 -23.06 20.46
CA ASN A 175 -10.34 -24.02 19.89
C ASN A 175 -8.98 -23.88 20.58
N THR A 176 -8.60 -24.90 21.32
CA THR A 176 -7.31 -24.94 22.07
C THR A 176 -6.15 -25.46 21.24
N THR A 177 -6.41 -25.97 20.03
CA THR A 177 -5.36 -26.52 19.13
C THR A 177 -4.69 -25.45 18.29
N VAL A 178 -5.25 -24.25 18.24
CA VAL A 178 -4.78 -23.12 17.44
C VAL A 178 -4.60 -21.88 18.30
N ASN A 179 -3.84 -20.91 17.77
CA ASN A 179 -3.67 -19.65 18.48
C ASN A 179 -4.96 -18.85 18.49
N LEU A 180 -5.39 -18.41 19.68
CA LEU A 180 -6.63 -17.68 19.90
C LEU A 180 -6.79 -16.42 19.03
N THR A 181 -5.70 -15.77 18.67
CA THR A 181 -5.71 -14.49 17.95
C THR A 181 -5.54 -14.61 16.44
N SER A 182 -5.21 -15.78 15.92
CA SER A 182 -4.95 -16.01 14.49
C SER A 182 -5.84 -17.11 13.87
N ASP A 183 -6.82 -17.63 14.64
CA ASP A 183 -7.70 -18.68 14.19
C ASP A 183 -8.82 -18.13 13.30
N SER A 184 -8.85 -18.56 12.04
CA SER A 184 -9.95 -18.32 11.10
C SER A 184 -10.83 -19.56 10.86
N TYR A 185 -10.30 -20.74 11.12
CA TYR A 185 -10.97 -22.03 10.86
C TYR A 185 -12.20 -22.21 11.76
N THR A 186 -12.05 -22.01 13.08
CA THR A 186 -13.14 -22.16 14.03
C THR A 186 -14.28 -21.19 13.73
N SER A 187 -13.99 -19.96 13.31
CA SER A 187 -15.00 -18.96 12.98
C SER A 187 -15.75 -19.25 11.67
N ALA A 188 -15.19 -20.10 10.80
CA ALA A 188 -15.89 -20.57 9.60
C ALA A 188 -17.07 -21.50 9.92
N HIS A 189 -17.02 -22.22 11.05
CA HIS A 189 -18.04 -23.24 11.41
C HIS A 189 -18.84 -22.86 12.65
N HIS A 190 -18.25 -22.10 13.57
CA HIS A 190 -18.81 -21.84 14.90
C HIS A 190 -18.64 -20.38 15.30
N LYS A 191 -19.39 -19.95 16.30
CA LYS A 191 -19.14 -18.69 17.00
C LYS A 191 -17.89 -18.86 17.86
N SER A 192 -16.73 -18.41 17.36
CA SER A 192 -15.46 -18.50 18.07
C SER A 192 -15.32 -17.40 19.13
N ILE A 193 -14.62 -17.72 20.21
CA ILE A 193 -14.11 -16.74 21.19
C ILE A 193 -12.90 -16.03 20.63
N GLY A 194 -12.09 -16.71 19.80
CA GLY A 194 -10.90 -16.20 19.17
C GLY A 194 -11.17 -15.62 17.77
N GLY A 195 -10.08 -15.44 17.04
CA GLY A 195 -10.08 -15.02 15.65
C GLY A 195 -9.15 -13.85 15.39
N TYR A 196 -8.73 -13.72 14.14
CA TYR A 196 -7.96 -12.56 13.69
C TYR A 196 -8.91 -11.40 13.37
N HIS A 197 -8.71 -10.26 14.03
CA HIS A 197 -9.48 -9.05 13.77
C HIS A 197 -8.58 -7.82 13.90
N GLY A 198 -8.41 -7.09 12.80
CA GLY A 198 -7.55 -5.89 12.75
C GLY A 198 -8.04 -4.73 13.62
N ALA A 199 -9.37 -4.62 13.84
CA ALA A 199 -10.00 -3.59 14.67
C ALA A 199 -10.52 -4.16 15.99
N LYS A 200 -9.72 -5.00 16.67
CA LYS A 200 -10.06 -5.57 17.97
C LYS A 200 -10.21 -4.48 19.03
N LEU A 201 -11.25 -4.56 19.85
CA LEU A 201 -11.42 -3.66 20.99
C LEU A 201 -10.27 -3.85 22.00
N ALA A 202 -9.66 -2.76 22.44
CA ALA A 202 -8.56 -2.79 23.42
C ALA A 202 -8.95 -3.57 24.69
N ARG A 203 -10.16 -3.35 25.22
CA ARG A 203 -10.68 -4.11 26.37
C ARG A 203 -10.73 -5.61 26.15
N TYR A 204 -11.00 -6.05 24.93
CA TYR A 204 -10.99 -7.48 24.62
C TYR A 204 -9.57 -8.02 24.52
N GLN A 205 -8.63 -7.24 24.03
CA GLN A 205 -7.21 -7.58 24.03
C GLN A 205 -6.69 -7.71 25.47
N ASP A 206 -7.03 -6.78 26.35
CA ASP A 206 -6.68 -6.84 27.77
C ASP A 206 -7.25 -8.11 28.43
N LEU A 207 -8.47 -8.52 28.07
CA LEU A 207 -9.10 -9.75 28.56
C LEU A 207 -8.34 -10.99 28.08
N ILE A 208 -7.92 -11.01 26.81
CA ILE A 208 -7.09 -12.10 26.26
C ILE A 208 -5.77 -12.19 27.02
N GLU A 209 -5.03 -11.11 27.13
CA GLU A 209 -3.68 -11.09 27.71
C GLU A 209 -3.66 -11.37 29.21
N ASN A 210 -4.61 -10.81 29.95
CA ASN A 210 -4.58 -10.86 31.41
C ASN A 210 -5.38 -12.00 32.04
N GLN A 211 -6.31 -12.58 31.31
CA GLN A 211 -7.22 -13.59 31.84
C GLN A 211 -7.27 -14.88 31.00
N MET A 212 -7.55 -14.76 29.71
CA MET A 212 -7.75 -15.94 28.85
C MET A 212 -6.43 -16.70 28.63
N SER A 213 -5.33 -15.99 28.41
CA SER A 213 -3.99 -16.61 28.29
C SER A 213 -3.54 -17.34 29.58
N LYS A 214 -4.11 -16.97 30.72
CA LYS A 214 -3.86 -17.62 32.01
C LYS A 214 -4.85 -18.76 32.31
N GLY A 215 -5.72 -19.11 31.36
CA GLY A 215 -6.69 -20.19 31.52
C GLY A 215 -7.81 -19.91 32.51
N ASN A 216 -8.21 -18.65 32.70
CA ASN A 216 -9.27 -18.30 33.65
C ASN A 216 -10.64 -18.83 33.16
N MET A 217 -11.07 -19.96 33.73
CA MET A 217 -12.34 -20.63 33.36
C MET A 217 -13.57 -19.76 33.62
N GLY A 218 -13.52 -18.87 34.61
CA GLY A 218 -14.61 -17.92 34.89
C GLY A 218 -14.86 -16.97 33.71
N VAL A 219 -13.79 -16.52 33.04
CA VAL A 219 -13.90 -15.66 31.85
C VAL A 219 -14.46 -16.44 30.66
N PHE A 220 -14.02 -17.68 30.47
CA PHE A 220 -14.59 -18.52 29.39
C PHE A 220 -16.07 -18.79 29.61
N SER A 221 -16.48 -19.06 30.85
CA SER A 221 -17.89 -19.20 31.20
C SER A 221 -18.68 -17.91 30.98
N MET A 222 -18.12 -16.76 31.35
CA MET A 222 -18.73 -15.44 31.10
C MET A 222 -18.91 -15.18 29.60
N LEU A 223 -17.97 -15.63 28.76
CA LEU A 223 -18.06 -15.55 27.31
C LEU A 223 -18.93 -16.63 26.68
N ASN A 224 -19.58 -17.46 27.49
CA ASN A 224 -20.41 -18.59 27.07
C ASN A 224 -19.67 -19.62 26.20
N ALA A 225 -18.40 -19.89 26.55
CA ALA A 225 -17.66 -21.00 25.96
C ALA A 225 -18.22 -22.32 26.47
N LYS A 226 -18.87 -23.04 25.62
CA LYS A 226 -19.49 -24.36 25.95
C LYS A 226 -18.60 -25.50 25.48
N TRP A 227 -17.92 -25.33 24.36
CA TRP A 227 -17.07 -26.32 23.74
C TRP A 227 -15.60 -25.86 23.73
N PHE A 228 -14.70 -26.81 24.06
CA PHE A 228 -13.27 -26.62 24.15
C PHE A 228 -12.51 -27.63 23.29
#